data_9f7f9afbffb06791b23bb180fb1740a4
#
_entry.id   9f7f9afbffb06791b23bb180fb1740a4
#
_cell.length_a   1.000
_cell.length_b   1.000
_cell.length_c   1.000
_cell.angle_alpha   90.00
_cell.angle_beta   90.00
_cell.angle_gamma   90.00
#
_symmetry.space_group_name_H-M   'P 1'
#
loop_
_entity.id
_entity.type
_entity.pdbx_description
1 polymer ?
#
loop_
_entity_poly.entity_id
_entity_poly.type
_entity_poly.pdbx_seq_one_letter_code
_entity_poly.pdbx_strand_id
1 'polypeptide(L)'
;IKTPRKSVIARSEKQTDYIKALRENEIVMSLGPAGTGKSFLAVSVAVTMLMEKKIDRVILSRPAVEAGEKLGFLPGDMKEKVDPYLRPLYDALYELFGADKIDKKIDSGEIEIAPLAFMRGRTLKNCFAILDEAQNATETQIKMFLTRIGENSKLVVNGDPSQVDLINKTHSGLIKSKNILKNLKEIKIIEFDHNDV
;
A
#
# COMPACT_ATOMS: atom_id res chain seq x y z
N ILE A 1 -0.24 -6.20 -17.13
CA ILE A 1 1.08 -5.92 -16.51
C ILE A 1 1.94 -7.16 -16.67
N LYS A 2 3.06 -7.03 -17.35
CA LYS A 2 4.05 -8.09 -17.47
C LYS A 2 5.11 -7.93 -16.38
N THR A 3 5.28 -8.98 -15.58
CA THR A 3 6.38 -9.06 -14.61
C THR A 3 7.31 -10.22 -15.00
N PRO A 4 8.54 -10.30 -14.48
CA PRO A 4 9.48 -11.34 -14.85
C PRO A 4 8.98 -12.78 -14.62
N ARG A 5 8.13 -13.00 -13.63
CA ARG A 5 7.63 -14.33 -13.28
C ARG A 5 6.17 -14.57 -13.61
N LYS A 6 5.40 -13.52 -13.85
CA LYS A 6 3.96 -13.65 -14.00
C LYS A 6 3.38 -12.53 -14.86
N SER A 7 2.39 -12.87 -15.66
CA SER A 7 1.59 -11.87 -16.33
C SER A 7 0.38 -11.55 -15.46
N VAL A 8 0.22 -10.28 -15.09
CA VAL A 8 -0.90 -9.82 -14.27
C VAL A 8 -1.94 -9.19 -15.16
N ILE A 9 -3.10 -9.80 -15.23
CA ILE A 9 -4.19 -9.40 -16.10
C ILE A 9 -5.37 -8.96 -15.22
N ALA A 10 -5.98 -7.83 -15.57
CA ALA A 10 -7.23 -7.42 -14.95
C ALA A 10 -8.34 -8.43 -15.25
N ARG A 11 -9.03 -8.89 -14.21
CA ARG A 11 -10.09 -9.89 -14.29
C ARG A 11 -11.49 -9.27 -14.23
N SER A 12 -11.57 -7.98 -13.99
CA SER A 12 -12.81 -7.21 -13.95
C SER A 12 -12.61 -5.82 -14.52
N GLU A 13 -13.71 -5.16 -14.86
CA GLU A 13 -13.69 -3.77 -15.31
C GLU A 13 -13.12 -2.84 -14.23
N LYS A 14 -13.46 -3.07 -12.96
CA LYS A 14 -12.92 -2.29 -11.83
C LYS A 14 -11.44 -2.47 -11.66
N GLN A 15 -10.91 -3.67 -11.85
CA GLN A 15 -9.47 -3.88 -11.83
C GLN A 15 -8.78 -3.13 -12.98
N THR A 16 -9.38 -3.08 -14.15
CA THR A 16 -8.86 -2.28 -15.27
C THR A 16 -8.85 -0.80 -14.93
N ASP A 17 -9.92 -0.27 -14.36
CA ASP A 17 -10.02 1.12 -13.89
C ASP A 17 -8.98 1.42 -12.83
N TYR A 18 -8.76 0.49 -11.93
CA TYR A 18 -7.77 0.63 -10.86
C TYR A 18 -6.35 0.72 -11.41
N ILE A 19 -5.99 -0.18 -12.33
CA ILE A 19 -4.65 -0.16 -12.96
C ILE A 19 -4.43 1.17 -13.68
N LYS A 20 -5.43 1.67 -14.41
CA LYS A 20 -5.37 2.96 -15.07
C LYS A 20 -5.20 4.10 -14.06
N ALA A 21 -5.97 4.10 -12.98
CA ALA A 21 -5.87 5.09 -11.93
C ALA A 21 -4.48 5.11 -11.28
N LEU A 22 -3.90 3.93 -11.00
CA LEU A 22 -2.56 3.81 -10.43
C LEU A 22 -1.48 4.42 -11.32
N ARG A 23 -1.67 4.39 -12.63
CA ARG A 23 -0.70 4.95 -13.58
C ARG A 23 -0.88 6.44 -13.81
N GLU A 24 -2.10 6.95 -13.76
CA GLU A 24 -2.45 8.30 -14.18
C GLU A 24 -2.64 9.30 -13.05
N ASN A 25 -2.95 8.85 -11.84
CA ASN A 25 -3.28 9.75 -10.72
C ASN A 25 -2.16 9.79 -9.69
N GLU A 26 -2.01 10.92 -9.03
CA GLU A 26 -1.04 11.10 -7.95
C GLU A 26 -1.48 10.40 -6.66
N ILE A 27 -2.76 10.43 -6.36
CA ILE A 27 -3.33 9.80 -5.17
C ILE A 27 -4.49 8.91 -5.57
N VAL A 28 -4.42 7.64 -5.17
CA VAL A 28 -5.48 6.65 -5.39
C VAL A 28 -5.85 6.00 -4.07
N MET A 29 -7.14 5.96 -3.80
CA MET A 29 -7.68 5.23 -2.66
C MET A 29 -8.51 4.06 -3.19
N SER A 30 -8.21 2.85 -2.79
CA SER A 30 -8.99 1.67 -3.17
C SER A 30 -9.58 0.98 -1.94
N LEU A 31 -10.87 0.77 -1.98
CA LEU A 31 -11.64 0.23 -0.87
C LEU A 31 -12.40 -1.01 -1.34
N GLY A 32 -12.51 -1.99 -0.49
CA GLY A 32 -13.33 -3.16 -0.77
C GLY A 32 -12.81 -4.44 -0.12
N PRO A 33 -13.56 -5.54 -0.32
CA PRO A 33 -13.26 -6.82 0.30
C PRO A 33 -11.89 -7.38 -0.07
N ALA A 34 -11.38 -8.26 0.77
CA ALA A 34 -10.21 -9.08 0.45
C ALA A 34 -10.48 -9.92 -0.82
N GLY A 35 -9.43 -10.24 -1.56
CA GLY A 35 -9.55 -11.05 -2.78
C GLY A 35 -9.89 -10.26 -4.04
N THR A 36 -10.03 -8.94 -3.97
CA THR A 36 -10.27 -8.08 -5.13
C THR A 36 -8.99 -7.70 -5.88
N GLY A 37 -7.83 -8.07 -5.35
CA GLY A 37 -6.54 -7.83 -5.98
C GLY A 37 -5.93 -6.45 -5.72
N LYS A 38 -6.47 -5.66 -4.79
CA LYS A 38 -6.00 -4.30 -4.51
C LYS A 38 -4.50 -4.21 -4.28
N SER A 39 -4.00 -4.95 -3.31
CA SER A 39 -2.58 -4.90 -2.92
C SER A 39 -1.69 -5.46 -4.02
N PHE A 40 -2.07 -6.59 -4.58
CA PHE A 40 -1.29 -7.29 -5.60
C PHE A 40 -1.14 -6.44 -6.87
N LEU A 41 -2.24 -5.84 -7.34
CA LEU A 41 -2.22 -4.95 -8.51
C LEU A 41 -1.40 -3.69 -8.26
N ALA A 42 -1.55 -3.07 -7.09
CA ALA A 42 -0.80 -1.87 -6.75
C ALA A 42 0.72 -2.15 -6.70
N VAL A 43 1.12 -3.24 -6.06
CA VAL A 43 2.53 -3.68 -6.01
C VAL A 43 3.06 -3.95 -7.43
N SER A 44 2.27 -4.63 -8.26
CA SER A 44 2.65 -4.94 -9.64
C SER A 44 2.92 -3.68 -10.46
N VAL A 45 2.03 -2.69 -10.38
CA VAL A 45 2.20 -1.41 -11.10
C VAL A 45 3.40 -0.64 -10.56
N ALA A 46 3.54 -0.53 -9.25
CA ALA A 46 4.62 0.24 -8.61
C ALA A 46 6.00 -0.29 -9.01
N VAL A 47 6.20 -1.61 -8.87
CA VAL A 47 7.52 -2.20 -9.16
C VAL A 47 7.79 -2.23 -10.67
N THR A 48 6.77 -2.39 -11.50
CA THR A 48 6.91 -2.27 -12.95
C THR A 48 7.39 -0.87 -13.33
N MET A 49 6.81 0.18 -12.74
CA MET A 49 7.26 1.56 -12.95
C MET A 49 8.70 1.79 -12.48
N LEU A 50 9.10 1.14 -11.38
CA LEU A 50 10.48 1.18 -10.91
C LEU A 50 11.43 0.52 -11.93
N MET A 51 11.07 -0.66 -12.44
CA MET A 51 11.88 -1.37 -13.45
C MET A 51 11.97 -0.60 -14.76
N GLU A 52 10.94 0.14 -15.13
CA GLU A 52 10.91 1.02 -16.29
C GLU A 52 11.61 2.37 -16.05
N LYS A 53 12.16 2.58 -14.85
CA LYS A 53 12.87 3.81 -14.45
C LYS A 53 12.00 5.07 -14.49
N LYS A 54 10.71 4.93 -14.34
CA LYS A 54 9.76 6.06 -14.23
C LYS A 54 9.74 6.68 -12.84
N ILE A 55 10.14 5.91 -11.85
CA ILE A 55 10.31 6.31 -10.45
C ILE A 55 11.61 5.73 -9.92
N ASP A 56 12.10 6.27 -8.80
CA ASP A 56 13.37 5.87 -8.21
C ASP A 56 13.20 4.91 -7.02
N ARG A 57 12.04 4.92 -6.41
CA ARG A 57 11.80 4.13 -5.19
C ARG A 57 10.33 3.70 -5.08
N VAL A 58 10.13 2.48 -4.58
CA VAL A 58 8.84 1.97 -4.15
C VAL A 58 8.88 1.79 -2.63
N ILE A 59 7.85 2.30 -1.94
CA ILE A 59 7.72 2.15 -0.50
C ILE A 59 6.41 1.44 -0.21
N LEU A 60 6.50 0.30 0.49
CA LEU A 60 5.35 -0.49 0.91
C LEU A 60 5.22 -0.38 2.42
N SER A 61 4.05 -0.01 2.89
CA SER A 61 3.80 0.23 4.30
C SER A 61 2.48 -0.36 4.75
N ARG A 62 2.43 -0.76 6.01
CA ARG A 62 1.21 -1.16 6.72
C ARG A 62 1.18 -0.53 8.10
N PRO A 63 -0.01 -0.22 8.64
CA PRO A 63 -0.14 0.09 10.05
C PRO A 63 0.28 -1.13 10.88
N ALA A 64 1.05 -0.93 11.94
CA ALA A 64 1.32 -2.00 12.89
C ALA A 64 0.08 -2.21 13.77
N VAL A 65 -0.43 -3.44 13.80
CA VAL A 65 -1.59 -3.81 14.61
C VAL A 65 -1.14 -4.78 15.70
N GLU A 66 -1.42 -4.42 16.93
CA GLU A 66 -0.96 -5.20 18.09
C GLU A 66 -1.83 -6.42 18.40
N ALA A 67 -3.02 -6.54 17.80
CA ALA A 67 -3.93 -7.69 17.93
C ALA A 67 -4.06 -8.25 19.37
N GLY A 68 -4.08 -7.36 20.37
CA GLY A 68 -4.13 -7.72 21.79
C GLY A 68 -2.77 -7.92 22.45
N GLU A 69 -1.68 -7.96 21.70
CA GLU A 69 -0.31 -8.01 22.22
C GLU A 69 0.41 -6.70 21.88
N LYS A 70 1.13 -6.16 22.84
CA LYS A 70 1.95 -4.97 22.62
C LYS A 70 3.23 -5.37 21.90
N LEU A 71 3.64 -4.59 20.89
CA LEU A 71 4.88 -4.82 20.15
C LEU A 71 6.10 -4.96 21.08
N GLY A 72 6.10 -4.27 22.22
CA GLY A 72 7.18 -4.35 23.20
C GLY A 72 7.39 -5.73 23.83
N PHE A 73 6.41 -6.62 23.76
CA PHE A 73 6.51 -7.98 24.30
C PHE A 73 7.04 -9.00 23.29
N LEU A 74 7.15 -8.64 22.02
CA LEU A 74 7.72 -9.51 21.01
C LEU A 74 9.25 -9.49 21.12
N PRO A 75 9.93 -10.62 20.91
CA PRO A 75 11.41 -10.66 20.89
C PRO A 75 11.97 -9.91 19.68
N GLY A 76 13.14 -9.36 19.82
CA GLY A 76 13.86 -8.71 18.74
C GLY A 76 13.75 -7.19 18.74
N ASP A 77 14.38 -6.56 17.75
CA ASP A 77 14.29 -5.11 17.53
C ASP A 77 12.94 -4.73 16.88
N MET A 78 12.70 -3.43 16.68
CA MET A 78 11.43 -2.94 16.12
C MET A 78 11.14 -3.54 14.73
N LYS A 79 12.17 -3.71 13.89
CA LYS A 79 12.03 -4.30 12.55
C LYS A 79 11.59 -5.76 12.64
N GLU A 80 12.22 -6.54 13.50
CA GLU A 80 11.86 -7.95 13.71
C GLU A 80 10.45 -8.10 14.29
N LYS A 81 10.08 -7.22 15.23
CA LYS A 81 8.76 -7.24 15.87
C LYS A 81 7.61 -6.98 14.91
N VAL A 82 7.83 -6.21 13.84
CA VAL A 82 6.80 -5.88 12.86
C VAL A 82 6.84 -6.76 11.61
N ASP A 83 7.89 -7.56 11.41
CA ASP A 83 8.03 -8.45 10.25
C ASP A 83 6.78 -9.29 9.96
N PRO A 84 6.10 -9.92 10.93
CA PRO A 84 4.89 -10.68 10.65
C PRO A 84 3.78 -9.88 9.97
N TYR A 85 3.68 -8.59 10.27
CA TYR A 85 2.69 -7.70 9.67
C TYR A 85 3.03 -7.33 8.23
N LEU A 86 4.32 -7.37 7.89
CA LEU A 86 4.83 -6.97 6.59
C LEU A 86 5.07 -8.15 5.64
N ARG A 87 5.09 -9.37 6.16
CA ARG A 87 5.40 -10.57 5.37
C ARG A 87 4.55 -10.72 4.10
N PRO A 88 3.24 -10.47 4.09
CA PRO A 88 2.47 -10.58 2.85
C PRO A 88 2.93 -9.65 1.73
N LEU A 89 3.53 -8.52 2.06
CA LEU A 89 4.12 -7.61 1.07
C LEU A 89 5.37 -8.20 0.44
N TYR A 90 6.25 -8.82 1.23
CA TYR A 90 7.42 -9.56 0.73
C TYR A 90 6.99 -10.71 -0.19
N ASP A 91 5.98 -11.46 0.24
CA ASP A 91 5.49 -12.62 -0.53
C ASP A 91 4.97 -12.19 -1.90
N ALA A 92 4.23 -11.10 -1.98
CA ALA A 92 3.73 -10.55 -3.24
C ALA A 92 4.89 -10.15 -4.18
N LEU A 93 5.90 -9.49 -3.64
CA LEU A 93 7.09 -9.10 -4.41
C LEU A 93 7.83 -10.32 -4.96
N TYR A 94 8.06 -11.31 -4.13
CA TYR A 94 8.77 -12.52 -4.53
C TYR A 94 7.99 -13.33 -5.58
N GLU A 95 6.69 -13.41 -5.45
CA GLU A 95 5.83 -14.10 -6.43
C GLU A 95 5.90 -13.44 -7.80
N LEU A 96 5.91 -12.13 -7.86
CA LEU A 96 5.88 -11.36 -9.12
C LEU A 96 7.23 -11.23 -9.79
N PHE A 97 8.28 -10.99 -9.01
CA PHE A 97 9.57 -10.55 -9.54
C PHE A 97 10.73 -11.50 -9.24
N GLY A 98 10.54 -12.46 -8.34
CA GLY A 98 11.59 -13.38 -7.91
C GLY A 98 12.42 -12.81 -6.76
N ALA A 99 12.87 -13.71 -5.87
CA ALA A 99 13.58 -13.33 -4.66
C ALA A 99 14.91 -12.60 -4.94
N ASP A 100 15.69 -13.07 -5.91
CA ASP A 100 16.99 -12.47 -6.20
C ASP A 100 16.89 -11.01 -6.64
N LYS A 101 15.96 -10.70 -7.53
CA LYS A 101 15.74 -9.31 -7.99
C LYS A 101 15.24 -8.42 -6.86
N ILE A 102 14.29 -8.92 -6.10
CA ILE A 102 13.69 -8.13 -5.01
C ILE A 102 14.68 -7.89 -3.88
N ASP A 103 15.45 -8.90 -3.48
CA ASP A 103 16.45 -8.74 -2.42
C ASP A 103 17.51 -7.71 -2.82
N LYS A 104 17.94 -7.69 -4.06
CA LYS A 104 18.86 -6.66 -4.56
C LYS A 104 18.25 -5.26 -4.51
N LYS A 105 16.98 -5.12 -4.86
CA LYS A 105 16.27 -3.84 -4.81
C LYS A 105 16.03 -3.35 -3.38
N ILE A 106 15.78 -4.27 -2.46
CA ILE A 106 15.66 -3.94 -1.04
C ILE A 106 17.03 -3.51 -0.48
N ASP A 107 18.08 -4.24 -0.78
CA ASP A 107 19.43 -3.93 -0.32
C ASP A 107 19.93 -2.58 -0.84
N SER A 108 19.57 -2.22 -2.07
CA SER A 108 19.92 -0.92 -2.68
C SER A 108 19.06 0.26 -2.18
N GLY A 109 17.98 -0.02 -1.45
CA GLY A 109 17.03 1.00 -1.01
C GLY A 109 16.01 1.43 -2.08
N GLU A 110 16.01 0.82 -3.25
CA GLU A 110 15.02 1.10 -4.29
C GLU A 110 13.63 0.58 -3.92
N ILE A 111 13.56 -0.51 -3.15
CA ILE A 111 12.33 -1.00 -2.53
C ILE A 111 12.50 -0.95 -1.02
N GLU A 112 11.59 -0.29 -0.36
CA GLU A 112 11.56 -0.18 1.10
C GLU A 112 10.23 -0.74 1.61
N ILE A 113 10.31 -1.59 2.64
CA ILE A 113 9.13 -2.14 3.32
C ILE A 113 9.25 -1.76 4.79
N ALA A 114 8.30 -0.96 5.27
CA ALA A 114 8.39 -0.37 6.60
C ALA A 114 7.01 -0.17 7.24
N PRO A 115 6.93 -0.18 8.58
CA PRO A 115 5.73 0.24 9.28
C PRO A 115 5.36 1.69 8.96
N LEU A 116 4.07 2.00 9.00
CA LEU A 116 3.56 3.33 8.70
C LEU A 116 4.24 4.44 9.53
N ALA A 117 4.57 4.16 10.79
CA ALA A 117 5.23 5.14 11.67
C ALA A 117 6.57 5.65 11.12
N PHE A 118 7.26 4.85 10.29
CA PHE A 118 8.54 5.23 9.71
C PHE A 118 8.41 6.25 8.57
N MET A 119 7.17 6.53 8.14
CA MET A 119 6.91 7.52 7.10
C MET A 119 6.88 8.96 7.62
N ARG A 120 6.77 9.14 8.93
CA ARG A 120 6.64 10.48 9.54
C ARG A 120 7.84 11.36 9.20
N GLY A 121 7.56 12.62 8.84
CA GLY A 121 8.57 13.63 8.57
C GLY A 121 9.28 13.52 7.22
N ARG A 122 8.94 12.53 6.41
CA ARG A 122 9.56 12.32 5.08
C ARG A 122 8.83 13.12 4.01
N THR A 123 9.55 13.57 3.00
CA THR A 123 8.97 14.08 1.75
C THR A 123 9.36 13.11 0.65
N LEU A 124 8.36 12.55 -0.04
CA LEU A 124 8.57 11.54 -1.06
C LEU A 124 8.71 12.18 -2.42
N LYS A 125 9.79 11.84 -3.12
CA LYS A 125 10.15 12.40 -4.41
C LYS A 125 10.52 11.28 -5.36
N ASN A 126 9.97 11.28 -6.57
CA ASN A 126 10.14 10.21 -7.55
C ASN A 126 9.84 8.82 -6.96
N CYS A 127 8.79 8.74 -6.15
CA CYS A 127 8.44 7.55 -5.39
C CYS A 127 7.01 7.08 -5.70
N PHE A 128 6.80 5.78 -5.55
CA PHE A 128 5.48 5.19 -5.49
C PHE A 128 5.32 4.55 -4.10
N ALA A 129 4.46 5.12 -3.27
CA ALA A 129 4.25 4.64 -1.90
C ALA A 129 2.84 4.05 -1.74
N ILE A 130 2.76 2.89 -1.12
CA ILE A 130 1.50 2.18 -0.88
C ILE A 130 1.31 2.00 0.62
N LEU A 131 0.19 2.50 1.14
CA LEU A 131 -0.30 2.16 2.47
C LEU A 131 -1.34 1.05 2.31
N ASP A 132 -0.96 -0.15 2.70
CA ASP A 132 -1.81 -1.34 2.66
C ASP A 132 -2.49 -1.56 4.01
N GLU A 133 -3.63 -2.26 4.03
CA GLU A 133 -4.41 -2.52 5.25
C GLU A 133 -4.81 -1.23 5.99
N ALA A 134 -5.16 -0.19 5.26
CA ALA A 134 -5.41 1.15 5.80
C ALA A 134 -6.65 1.24 6.70
N GLN A 135 -7.53 0.24 6.72
CA GLN A 135 -8.63 0.15 7.69
C GLN A 135 -8.10 0.10 9.13
N ASN A 136 -6.84 -0.30 9.33
CA ASN A 136 -6.18 -0.36 10.63
C ASN A 136 -5.39 0.91 10.96
N ALA A 137 -5.55 1.96 10.19
CA ALA A 137 -4.95 3.26 10.44
C ALA A 137 -6.00 4.25 10.98
N THR A 138 -5.58 5.15 11.84
CA THR A 138 -6.40 6.28 12.29
C THR A 138 -6.46 7.36 11.22
N GLU A 139 -7.41 8.28 11.34
CA GLU A 139 -7.50 9.44 10.46
C GLU A 139 -6.20 10.26 10.45
N THR A 140 -5.61 10.48 11.63
CA THR A 140 -4.33 11.20 11.77
C THR A 140 -3.20 10.47 11.03
N GLN A 141 -3.14 9.15 11.11
CA GLN A 141 -2.13 8.35 10.42
C GLN A 141 -2.30 8.40 8.90
N ILE A 142 -3.53 8.35 8.39
CA ILE A 142 -3.79 8.47 6.96
C ILE A 142 -3.43 9.87 6.46
N LYS A 143 -3.79 10.91 7.20
CA LYS A 143 -3.36 12.28 6.90
C LYS A 143 -1.85 12.41 6.88
N MET A 144 -1.19 11.84 7.88
CA MET A 144 0.27 11.85 7.94
C MET A 144 0.87 11.22 6.68
N PHE A 145 0.36 10.08 6.25
CA PHE A 145 0.82 9.42 5.03
C PHE A 145 0.61 10.28 3.79
N LEU A 146 -0.59 10.84 3.61
CA LEU A 146 -0.94 11.63 2.42
C LEU A 146 -0.15 12.94 2.33
N THR A 147 0.28 13.50 3.46
CA THR A 147 1.10 14.72 3.48
C THR A 147 2.57 14.48 3.13
N ARG A 148 2.98 13.23 2.89
CA ARG A 148 4.34 12.90 2.40
C ARG A 148 4.52 13.18 0.92
N ILE A 149 3.44 13.48 0.20
CA ILE A 149 3.48 13.69 -1.25
C ILE A 149 4.49 14.77 -1.64
N GLY A 150 5.30 14.49 -2.64
CA GLY A 150 6.29 15.39 -3.21
C GLY A 150 6.32 15.29 -4.72
N GLU A 151 7.31 15.91 -5.33
CA GLU A 151 7.47 15.95 -6.78
C GLU A 151 7.55 14.55 -7.39
N ASN A 152 6.76 14.29 -8.42
CA ASN A 152 6.69 13.01 -9.14
C ASN A 152 6.48 11.81 -8.21
N SER A 153 5.64 11.98 -7.19
CA SER A 153 5.29 10.88 -6.30
C SER A 153 3.85 10.42 -6.52
N LYS A 154 3.63 9.13 -6.21
CA LYS A 154 2.30 8.52 -6.23
C LYS A 154 2.05 7.91 -4.87
N LEU A 155 0.87 8.16 -4.32
CA LEU A 155 0.45 7.61 -3.04
C LEU A 155 -0.81 6.77 -3.24
N VAL A 156 -0.80 5.57 -2.71
CA VAL A 156 -1.94 4.65 -2.77
C VAL A 156 -2.34 4.24 -1.37
N VAL A 157 -3.63 4.33 -1.08
CA VAL A 157 -4.23 3.90 0.18
C VAL A 157 -5.22 2.78 -0.12
N ASN A 158 -4.92 1.59 0.34
CA ASN A 158 -5.75 0.40 0.14
C ASN A 158 -6.30 -0.10 1.46
N GLY A 159 -7.58 -0.44 1.50
CA GLY A 159 -8.15 -1.03 2.69
C GLY A 159 -9.52 -1.66 2.49
N ASP A 160 -9.89 -2.47 3.47
CA ASP A 160 -11.20 -3.08 3.58
C ASP A 160 -11.89 -2.54 4.85
N PRO A 161 -12.90 -1.65 4.69
CA PRO A 161 -13.58 -1.06 5.85
C PRO A 161 -14.28 -2.07 6.75
N SER A 162 -14.55 -3.28 6.26
CA SER A 162 -15.20 -4.34 7.04
C SER A 162 -14.23 -5.13 7.92
N GLN A 163 -12.92 -5.01 7.73
CA GLN A 163 -11.89 -5.80 8.41
C GLN A 163 -11.02 -4.96 9.34
N VAL A 164 -11.62 -4.27 10.28
CA VAL A 164 -10.89 -3.42 11.24
C VAL A 164 -10.38 -4.25 12.41
N ASP A 165 -9.04 -4.36 12.55
CA ASP A 165 -8.36 -5.08 13.63
C ASP A 165 -7.87 -4.18 14.77
N LEU A 166 -8.23 -2.90 14.75
CA LEU A 166 -7.93 -1.97 15.83
C LEU A 166 -8.68 -2.34 17.10
N ILE A 167 -8.05 -2.19 18.27
CA ILE A 167 -8.67 -2.41 19.58
C ILE A 167 -9.95 -1.59 19.69
N ASN A 168 -9.92 -0.32 19.27
CA ASN A 168 -11.09 0.52 19.15
C ASN A 168 -11.40 0.76 17.69
N LYS A 169 -12.39 0.05 17.16
CA LYS A 169 -12.79 0.13 15.75
C LYS A 169 -13.26 1.53 15.33
N THR A 170 -13.74 2.34 16.26
CA THR A 170 -14.15 3.72 15.97
C THR A 170 -12.97 4.63 15.64
N HIS A 171 -11.73 4.21 15.94
CA HIS A 171 -10.52 4.95 15.61
C HIS A 171 -10.06 4.73 14.17
N SER A 172 -10.67 3.80 13.41
CA SER A 172 -10.34 3.64 11.99
C SER A 172 -10.69 4.92 11.23
N GLY A 173 -9.70 5.44 10.50
CA GLY A 173 -9.84 6.68 9.75
C GLY A 173 -10.20 6.51 8.28
N LEU A 174 -10.32 5.26 7.79
CA LEU A 174 -10.43 5.00 6.36
C LEU A 174 -11.67 5.63 5.73
N ILE A 175 -12.86 5.38 6.30
CA ILE A 175 -14.12 5.91 5.79
C ILE A 175 -14.21 7.42 5.98
N LYS A 176 -13.75 7.94 7.10
CA LYS A 176 -13.69 9.40 7.33
C LYS A 176 -12.79 10.08 6.30
N SER A 177 -11.63 9.52 6.04
CA SER A 177 -10.69 10.03 5.03
C SER A 177 -11.31 9.99 3.63
N LYS A 178 -11.97 8.89 3.26
CA LYS A 178 -12.71 8.80 1.99
C LYS A 178 -13.74 9.94 1.86
N ASN A 179 -14.56 10.16 2.89
CA ASN A 179 -15.63 11.16 2.85
C ASN A 179 -15.09 12.59 2.72
N ILE A 180 -13.92 12.87 3.31
CA ILE A 180 -13.26 14.17 3.19
C ILE A 180 -12.66 14.34 1.80
N LEU A 181 -12.05 13.27 1.25
CA LEU A 181 -11.24 13.34 0.03
C LEU A 181 -12.02 13.14 -1.26
N LYS A 182 -13.22 12.57 -1.20
CA LYS A 182 -13.99 12.16 -2.39
C LYS A 182 -14.32 13.31 -3.36
N ASN A 183 -14.32 14.54 -2.90
CA ASN A 183 -14.63 15.70 -3.73
C ASN A 183 -13.38 16.40 -4.31
N LEU A 184 -12.18 15.90 -3.98
CA LEU A 184 -10.94 16.45 -4.50
C LEU A 184 -10.63 15.81 -5.86
N LYS A 185 -10.33 16.66 -6.86
CA LYS A 185 -10.06 16.19 -8.24
C LYS A 185 -8.75 15.42 -8.37
N GLU A 186 -7.81 15.70 -7.49
CA GLU A 186 -6.48 15.10 -7.50
C GLU A 186 -6.48 13.65 -6.99
N ILE A 187 -7.60 13.21 -6.40
CA ILE A 187 -7.72 11.89 -5.78
C ILE A 187 -8.73 11.05 -6.55
N LYS A 188 -8.30 9.86 -6.95
CA LYS A 188 -9.18 8.86 -7.55
C LYS A 188 -9.54 7.81 -6.49
N ILE A 189 -10.84 7.59 -6.31
CA ILE A 189 -11.36 6.58 -5.39
C ILE A 189 -11.96 5.44 -6.20
N ILE A 190 -11.50 4.21 -5.95
CA ILE A 190 -12.01 2.98 -6.56
C ILE A 190 -12.65 2.14 -5.45
N GLU A 191 -13.91 1.78 -5.62
CA GLU A 191 -14.62 0.93 -4.67
C GLU A 191 -14.92 -0.43 -5.30
N PHE A 192 -14.32 -1.47 -4.74
CA PHE A 192 -14.59 -2.85 -5.10
C PHE A 192 -15.72 -3.40 -4.25
N ASP A 193 -16.46 -4.38 -4.78
CA ASP A 193 -17.50 -5.09 -4.06
C ASP A 193 -17.29 -6.61 -4.13
N HIS A 194 -18.25 -7.38 -3.59
CA HIS A 194 -18.14 -8.84 -3.56
C HIS A 194 -18.13 -9.48 -4.96
N ASN A 195 -18.61 -8.79 -5.97
CA ASN A 195 -18.57 -9.29 -7.35
C ASN A 195 -17.17 -9.19 -7.98
N ASP A 196 -16.27 -8.45 -7.34
CA ASP A 196 -14.89 -8.26 -7.82
C ASP A 196 -13.90 -9.25 -7.18
N VAL A 197 -14.36 -10.15 -6.32
CA VAL A 197 -13.51 -11.16 -5.63
C VAL A 197 -13.18 -12.32 -6.58
#